data_d549f95f0f76db3658d6911beceb2084
#
_entry.id   d549f95f0f76db3658d6911beceb2084
#
_cell.length_a   1.000
_cell.length_b   1.000
_cell.length_c   1.000
_cell.angle_alpha   90.00
_cell.angle_beta   90.00
_cell.angle_gamma   90.00
#
_symmetry.space_group_name_H-M   'P 1'
#
loop_
_entity.id
_entity.type
_entity.pdbx_description
1 polymer ?
#
loop_
_entity_poly.entity_id
_entity_poly.type
_entity_poly.pdbx_seq_one_letter_code
_entity_poly.pdbx_strand_id
1 'polypeptide(L)'
;AGQSPTINSTVRVSYDGKFIELNSQNQLVDGDSFDVSSEDGATFPLANVIRGWQLGIPYFKTGGIGKLLIPSSLAYGPSGSGAIPPNSVLVFDVQLLEIVS
;
A
#
# COMPACT_ATOMS: atom_id res chain seq x y z
N ALA A 1 -8.57 12.22 -17.80
CA ALA A 1 -8.56 11.96 -16.37
C ALA A 1 -9.12 10.58 -16.09
N GLY A 2 -8.50 9.83 -15.21
CA GLY A 2 -8.95 8.50 -14.83
C GLY A 2 -10.11 8.52 -13.86
N GLN A 3 -10.62 7.35 -13.56
CA GLN A 3 -11.65 7.16 -12.57
C GLN A 3 -11.01 6.77 -11.23
N SER A 4 -11.71 7.04 -10.14
CA SER A 4 -11.32 6.61 -8.80
C SER A 4 -12.11 5.37 -8.40
N PRO A 5 -11.47 4.39 -7.76
CA PRO A 5 -12.19 3.19 -7.31
C PRO A 5 -12.96 3.47 -6.02
N THR A 6 -13.85 2.55 -5.67
CA THR A 6 -14.55 2.53 -4.39
C THR A 6 -14.16 1.26 -3.64
N ILE A 7 -14.63 1.13 -2.40
CA ILE A 7 -14.38 -0.07 -1.59
C ILE A 7 -14.91 -1.35 -2.27
N ASN A 8 -15.88 -1.21 -3.16
CA ASN A 8 -16.47 -2.34 -3.88
C ASN A 8 -15.73 -2.67 -5.17
N SER A 9 -14.70 -1.91 -5.52
CA SER A 9 -13.96 -2.10 -6.75
C SER A 9 -12.91 -3.19 -6.61
N THR A 10 -12.60 -3.85 -7.74
CA THR A 10 -11.41 -4.69 -7.89
C THR A 10 -10.41 -3.87 -8.71
N VAL A 11 -9.19 -3.77 -8.21
CA VAL A 11 -8.16 -2.90 -8.80
C VAL A 11 -6.90 -3.69 -9.15
N ARG A 12 -6.16 -3.21 -10.14
CA ARG A 12 -4.82 -3.71 -10.46
C ARG A 12 -3.83 -2.61 -10.11
N VAL A 13 -2.89 -2.94 -9.24
CA VAL A 13 -1.97 -1.98 -8.62
C VAL A 13 -0.54 -2.50 -8.72
N SER A 14 0.37 -1.66 -9.17
CA SER A 14 1.80 -1.90 -9.04
C SER A 14 2.26 -1.27 -7.72
N TYR A 15 2.98 -2.01 -6.90
CA TYR A 15 3.34 -1.50 -5.57
C TYR A 15 4.69 -2.03 -5.08
N ASP A 16 5.28 -1.28 -4.15
CA ASP A 16 6.47 -1.65 -3.39
C ASP A 16 6.20 -1.28 -1.94
N GLY A 17 6.05 -2.28 -1.07
CA GLY A 17 5.82 -2.08 0.36
C GLY A 17 7.14 -2.15 1.12
N LYS A 18 7.40 -1.13 1.94
CA LYS A 18 8.66 -0.96 2.66
C LYS A 18 8.41 -0.68 4.12
N PHE A 19 9.40 -1.03 4.95
CA PHE A 19 9.42 -0.59 6.34
C PHE A 19 9.88 0.86 6.43
N ILE A 20 9.51 1.54 7.52
CA ILE A 20 10.03 2.87 7.83
C ILE A 20 11.21 2.70 8.78
N GLU A 21 12.30 3.41 8.50
CA GLU A 21 13.52 3.38 9.31
C GLU A 21 13.97 4.79 9.65
N LEU A 22 14.78 4.91 10.72
CA LEU A 22 15.48 6.15 11.05
C LEU A 22 16.89 6.09 10.47
N ASN A 23 17.29 7.14 9.76
CA ASN A 23 18.68 7.26 9.29
C ASN A 23 19.58 7.83 10.40
N SER A 24 20.85 8.03 10.10
CA SER A 24 21.83 8.56 11.05
C SER A 24 21.53 9.99 11.51
N GLN A 25 20.64 10.69 10.82
CA GLN A 25 20.22 12.06 11.14
C GLN A 25 18.84 12.08 11.82
N ASN A 26 18.35 10.92 12.29
CA ASN A 26 17.03 10.76 12.90
C ASN A 26 15.86 11.15 11.99
N GLN A 27 16.05 11.05 10.68
CA GLN A 27 14.99 11.28 9.70
C GLN A 27 14.32 9.97 9.36
N LEU A 28 13.00 9.99 9.16
CA LEU A 28 12.25 8.83 8.68
C LEU A 28 12.53 8.63 7.19
N VAL A 29 12.98 7.43 6.84
CA VAL A 29 13.31 7.08 5.47
C VAL A 29 12.71 5.71 5.14
N ASP A 30 12.55 5.42 3.85
CA ASP A 30 12.12 4.11 3.41
C ASP A 30 13.21 3.09 3.72
N GLY A 31 12.82 2.01 4.38
CA GLY A 31 13.73 0.89 4.67
C GLY A 31 13.62 -0.20 3.60
N ASP A 32 13.86 -1.44 4.04
CA ASP A 32 13.82 -2.59 3.14
C ASP A 32 12.41 -2.87 2.65
N SER A 33 12.31 -3.34 1.41
CA SER A 33 11.04 -3.82 0.85
C SER A 33 10.67 -5.17 1.45
N PHE A 34 9.41 -5.33 1.83
CA PHE A 34 8.89 -6.61 2.33
C PHE A 34 7.96 -7.29 1.33
N ASP A 35 7.46 -6.55 0.35
CA ASP A 35 6.55 -7.07 -0.65
C ASP A 35 6.53 -6.13 -1.85
N VAL A 36 6.79 -6.67 -3.03
CA VAL A 36 6.84 -5.91 -4.28
C VAL A 36 6.03 -6.66 -5.32
N SER A 37 5.14 -5.96 -6.02
CA SER A 37 4.41 -6.55 -7.14
C SER A 37 5.32 -6.68 -8.36
N SER A 38 4.86 -7.44 -9.37
CA SER A 38 5.47 -7.38 -10.71
C SER A 38 5.18 -6.02 -11.36
N GLU A 39 5.85 -5.73 -12.48
CA GLU A 39 5.62 -4.48 -13.23
C GLU A 39 4.16 -4.39 -13.72
N ASP A 40 3.56 -5.53 -14.04
CA ASP A 40 2.17 -5.59 -14.48
C ASP A 40 1.18 -5.41 -13.33
N GLY A 41 1.67 -5.34 -12.11
CA GLY A 41 0.85 -5.19 -10.93
C GLY A 41 0.19 -6.47 -10.46
N ALA A 42 -0.60 -6.35 -9.41
CA ALA A 42 -1.41 -7.44 -8.86
C ALA A 42 -2.85 -6.96 -8.75
N THR A 43 -3.78 -7.89 -8.87
CA THR A 43 -5.21 -7.60 -8.85
C THR A 43 -5.80 -7.98 -7.51
N PHE A 44 -6.51 -7.03 -6.89
CA PHE A 44 -7.12 -7.20 -5.57
C PHE A 44 -8.53 -6.64 -5.54
N PRO A 45 -9.50 -7.36 -4.91
CA PRO A 45 -10.71 -6.70 -4.44
C PRO A 45 -10.32 -5.77 -3.28
N LEU A 46 -10.72 -4.50 -3.32
CA LEU A 46 -10.36 -3.56 -2.24
C LEU A 46 -10.90 -3.97 -0.89
N ALA A 47 -12.03 -4.66 -0.86
CA ALA A 47 -12.59 -5.16 0.39
C ALA A 47 -11.70 -6.19 1.10
N ASN A 48 -10.73 -6.79 0.40
CA ASN A 48 -9.90 -7.88 0.92
C ASN A 48 -8.47 -7.48 1.26
N VAL A 49 -8.09 -6.22 1.04
CA VAL A 49 -6.74 -5.75 1.36
C VAL A 49 -6.70 -5.07 2.72
N ILE A 50 -5.49 -4.74 3.21
CA ILE A 50 -5.35 -4.07 4.50
C ILE A 50 -6.11 -2.74 4.52
N ARG A 51 -6.52 -2.34 5.71
CA ARG A 51 -7.40 -1.18 5.89
C ARG A 51 -6.81 0.10 5.32
N GLY A 52 -5.48 0.28 5.43
CA GLY A 52 -4.81 1.46 4.89
C GLY A 52 -5.01 1.61 3.39
N TRP A 53 -5.01 0.49 2.64
CA TRP A 53 -5.31 0.50 1.22
C TRP A 53 -6.78 0.79 0.95
N GLN A 54 -7.67 0.24 1.76
CA GLN A 54 -9.11 0.50 1.62
C GLN A 54 -9.44 1.98 1.76
N LEU A 55 -8.70 2.68 2.62
CA LEU A 55 -8.87 4.11 2.86
C LEU A 55 -8.12 4.97 1.85
N GLY A 56 -6.95 4.52 1.38
CA GLY A 56 -6.04 5.34 0.55
C GLY A 56 -6.25 5.19 -0.95
N ILE A 57 -6.42 3.97 -1.44
CA ILE A 57 -6.54 3.71 -2.88
C ILE A 57 -7.71 4.48 -3.53
N PRO A 58 -8.88 4.64 -2.87
CA PRO A 58 -9.97 5.41 -3.48
C PRO A 58 -9.66 6.88 -3.77
N TYR A 59 -8.59 7.43 -3.19
CA TYR A 59 -8.16 8.79 -3.54
C TYR A 59 -7.34 8.86 -4.82
N PHE A 60 -6.92 7.71 -5.36
CA PHE A 60 -6.17 7.65 -6.60
C PHE A 60 -7.14 7.60 -7.78
N LYS A 61 -6.62 8.02 -8.95
CA LYS A 61 -7.28 7.80 -10.24
C LYS A 61 -6.43 6.84 -11.05
N THR A 62 -7.03 6.17 -12.03
CA THR A 62 -6.27 5.28 -12.90
C THR A 62 -5.10 6.03 -13.53
N GLY A 63 -3.92 5.40 -13.50
CA GLY A 63 -2.67 6.02 -13.92
C GLY A 63 -1.98 6.84 -12.82
N GLY A 64 -2.64 7.07 -11.68
CA GLY A 64 -2.07 7.86 -10.61
C GLY A 64 -0.98 7.12 -9.84
N ILE A 65 0.02 7.86 -9.38
CA ILE A 65 1.14 7.35 -8.61
C ILE A 65 1.18 8.11 -7.29
N GLY A 66 1.44 7.41 -6.20
CA GLY A 66 1.55 8.06 -4.90
C GLY A 66 2.16 7.15 -3.86
N LYS A 67 2.21 7.66 -2.65
CA LYS A 67 2.77 6.96 -1.50
C LYS A 67 1.73 6.89 -0.40
N LEU A 68 1.56 5.71 0.18
CA LEU A 68 0.68 5.50 1.33
C LEU A 68 1.52 5.22 2.56
N LEU A 69 1.41 6.07 3.57
CA LEU A 69 2.02 5.84 4.87
C LEU A 69 0.94 5.25 5.77
N ILE A 70 1.15 4.00 6.21
CA ILE A 70 0.09 3.23 6.87
C ILE A 70 0.52 2.88 8.28
N PRO A 71 -0.14 3.44 9.32
CA PRO A 71 0.14 3.03 10.70
C PRO A 71 -0.27 1.57 10.93
N SER A 72 0.32 0.95 11.94
CA SER A 72 0.13 -0.48 12.19
C SER A 72 -1.34 -0.86 12.37
N SER A 73 -2.14 -0.01 13.00
CA SER A 73 -3.57 -0.29 13.22
C SER A 73 -4.38 -0.41 11.93
N LEU A 74 -3.88 0.14 10.83
CA LEU A 74 -4.52 0.05 9.51
C LEU A 74 -3.79 -0.94 8.59
N ALA A 75 -2.80 -1.65 9.11
CA ALA A 75 -2.03 -2.66 8.39
C ALA A 75 -2.16 -4.01 9.10
N TYR A 76 -1.08 -4.48 9.71
CA TYR A 76 -1.04 -5.82 10.33
C TYR A 76 -1.14 -5.79 11.85
N GLY A 77 -1.25 -4.60 12.43
CA GLY A 77 -1.57 -4.40 13.83
C GLY A 77 -0.52 -4.92 14.81
N PRO A 78 -0.94 -5.18 16.06
CA PRO A 78 -0.03 -5.65 17.12
C PRO A 78 0.42 -7.10 16.94
N SER A 79 -0.24 -7.87 16.07
CA SER A 79 0.12 -9.27 15.82
C SER A 79 1.14 -9.43 14.71
N GLY A 80 1.27 -8.44 13.82
CA GLY A 80 2.10 -8.54 12.62
C GLY A 80 1.56 -9.57 11.63
N SER A 81 2.39 -9.94 10.66
CA SER A 81 2.04 -10.97 9.67
C SER A 81 3.31 -11.45 8.97
N GLY A 82 3.62 -12.75 9.06
CA GLY A 82 4.78 -13.31 8.37
C GLY A 82 6.07 -12.53 8.69
N ALA A 83 6.68 -11.95 7.68
CA ALA A 83 7.91 -11.16 7.81
C ALA A 83 7.69 -9.77 8.42
N ILE A 84 6.42 -9.36 8.65
CA ILE A 84 6.10 -8.04 9.16
C ILE A 84 6.00 -8.12 10.69
N PRO A 85 6.92 -7.44 11.42
CA PRO A 85 6.87 -7.44 12.88
C PRO A 85 5.60 -6.79 13.42
N PRO A 86 5.22 -7.11 14.67
CA PRO A 86 4.11 -6.42 15.31
C PRO A 86 4.33 -4.91 15.39
N ASN A 87 3.25 -4.15 15.28
CA ASN A 87 3.24 -2.69 15.42
C ASN A 87 4.07 -1.97 14.36
N SER A 88 4.23 -2.56 13.17
CA SER A 88 5.01 -1.94 12.09
C SER A 88 4.22 -0.85 11.38
N VAL A 89 4.85 0.31 11.21
CA VAL A 89 4.38 1.35 10.29
C VAL A 89 4.96 1.05 8.92
N LEU A 90 4.12 1.06 7.90
CA LEU A 90 4.51 0.65 6.55
C LEU A 90 4.34 1.81 5.57
N VAL A 91 5.16 1.82 4.53
CA VAL A 91 5.00 2.73 3.42
C VAL A 91 4.88 1.93 2.13
N PHE A 92 3.89 2.28 1.31
CA PHE A 92 3.69 1.67 0.00
C PHE A 92 3.83 2.72 -1.08
N ASP A 93 4.75 2.50 -2.01
CA ASP A 93 4.79 3.23 -3.26
C ASP A 93 3.83 2.52 -4.20
N VAL A 94 2.77 3.18 -4.65
CA VAL A 94 1.71 2.55 -5.43
C VAL A 94 1.42 3.30 -6.71
N GLN A 95 1.06 2.55 -7.73
CA GLN A 95 0.50 3.08 -8.97
C GLN A 95 -0.79 2.33 -9.26
N LEU A 96 -1.89 3.05 -9.33
CA LEU A 96 -3.18 2.47 -9.70
C LEU A 96 -3.21 2.30 -11.22
N LEU A 97 -3.08 1.04 -11.68
CA LEU A 97 -2.98 0.75 -13.10
C LEU A 97 -4.35 0.67 -13.76
N GLU A 98 -5.32 0.06 -13.07
CA GLU A 98 -6.62 -0.25 -13.67
C GLU A 98 -7.66 -0.50 -12.60
N ILE A 99 -8.91 -0.10 -12.90
CA ILE A 99 -10.08 -0.54 -12.14
C ILE A 99 -10.69 -1.66 -12.97
N VAL A 100 -10.63 -2.90 -12.45
CA VAL A 100 -11.07 -4.08 -13.18
C VAL A 100 -12.58 -4.22 -13.14
N SER A 101 -13.19 -3.86 -12.01
CA SER A 101 -14.66 -3.96 -11.88
C SER A 101 -15.23 -2.99 -10.84
#